data_3905bf8cb95ef6cfa59c7bb97aed557a
#
_entry.id   3905bf8cb95ef6cfa59c7bb97aed557a
#
_cell.length_a   1.000
_cell.length_b   1.000
_cell.length_c   1.000
_cell.angle_alpha   90.00
_cell.angle_beta   90.00
_cell.angle_gamma   90.00
#
_symmetry.space_group_name_H-M   'P 1'
#
loop_
_entity.id
_entity.type
_entity.pdbx_description
1 polymer ?
#
loop_
_entity_poly.entity_id
_entity_poly.type
_entity_poly.pdbx_seq_one_letter_code
_entity_poly.pdbx_strand_id
1 'polypeptide(L)'
;VLEKYAELHEQPARLICIDYLELIRAYTDSQMAKVQGLARELKVFSREHDVAVVVLHQVKRGEANAGHKPLDLTDGKFGSEESADFVLGMYRPSMNPTINQDLRDSLDNDIRLQFLKTRTGGGIHPEGKQHYWNGDTGRISEIRF
;
A
#
# COMPACT_ATOMS: atom_id res chain seq x y z
N VAL A 1 -7.77 19.63 -11.25
CA VAL A 1 -6.80 19.54 -10.15
C VAL A 1 -5.37 19.58 -10.68
N LEU A 2 -5.01 18.73 -11.67
CA LEU A 2 -3.66 18.69 -12.24
C LEU A 2 -3.27 20.00 -12.93
N GLU A 3 -4.18 20.59 -13.71
CA GLU A 3 -3.96 21.88 -14.36
C GLU A 3 -3.67 22.98 -13.34
N LYS A 4 -4.50 23.06 -12.29
CA LYS A 4 -4.28 24.04 -11.21
C LYS A 4 -2.97 23.83 -10.46
N TYR A 5 -2.56 22.58 -10.28
CA TYR A 5 -1.27 22.27 -9.69
C TYR A 5 -0.12 22.76 -10.57
N ALA A 6 -0.20 22.48 -11.87
CA ALA A 6 0.82 22.91 -12.84
C ALA A 6 0.93 24.45 -12.93
N GLU A 7 -0.20 25.15 -12.88
CA GLU A 7 -0.24 26.62 -12.83
C GLU A 7 0.43 27.19 -11.59
N LEU A 8 0.22 26.56 -10.41
CA LEU A 8 0.76 27.05 -9.15
C LEU A 8 2.25 26.74 -8.97
N HIS A 9 2.73 25.64 -9.54
CA HIS A 9 4.08 25.12 -9.30
C HIS A 9 5.00 25.19 -10.53
N GLU A 10 4.50 25.71 -11.66
CA GLU A 10 5.21 25.80 -12.95
C GLU A 10 5.74 24.44 -13.45
N GLN A 11 5.20 23.35 -12.91
CA GLN A 11 5.58 21.97 -13.25
C GLN A 11 4.36 21.04 -13.19
N PRO A 12 4.27 20.06 -14.09
CA PRO A 12 3.21 19.05 -13.99
C PRO A 12 3.42 18.13 -12.79
N ALA A 13 2.33 17.69 -12.18
CA ALA A 13 2.38 16.65 -11.16
C ALA A 13 2.88 15.34 -11.77
N ARG A 14 3.85 14.69 -11.13
CA ARG A 14 4.40 13.39 -11.57
C ARG A 14 3.97 12.23 -10.67
N LEU A 15 3.50 12.53 -9.47
CA LEU A 15 3.05 11.56 -8.49
C LEU A 15 1.80 12.07 -7.79
N ILE A 16 0.82 11.19 -7.65
CA ILE A 16 -0.38 11.40 -6.82
C ILE A 16 -0.44 10.29 -5.79
N CYS A 17 -0.60 10.67 -4.52
CA CYS A 17 -0.84 9.75 -3.43
C CYS A 17 -2.29 9.88 -2.94
N ILE A 18 -3.00 8.76 -2.82
CA ILE A 18 -4.39 8.70 -2.37
C ILE A 18 -4.46 7.89 -1.07
N ASP A 19 -4.85 8.53 0.01
CA ASP A 19 -5.05 7.92 1.32
C ASP A 19 -6.52 8.09 1.73
N TYR A 20 -7.32 7.10 1.55
CA TYR A 20 -7.19 5.79 0.94
C TYR A 20 -8.37 5.54 -0.04
N LEU A 21 -8.26 4.47 -0.85
CA LEU A 21 -9.13 4.22 -2.02
C LEU A 21 -10.63 4.22 -1.67
N GLU A 22 -11.00 3.65 -0.54
CA GLU A 22 -12.40 3.50 -0.13
C GLU A 22 -13.09 4.82 0.24
N LEU A 23 -12.32 5.91 0.48
CA LEU A 23 -12.88 7.25 0.73
C LEU A 23 -13.33 7.97 -0.55
N ILE A 24 -12.85 7.55 -1.71
CA ILE A 24 -13.28 8.13 -2.97
C ILE A 24 -14.77 7.80 -3.17
N ARG A 25 -15.57 8.80 -3.49
CA ARG A 25 -17.00 8.60 -3.78
C ARG A 25 -17.17 7.97 -5.16
N ALA A 26 -18.01 6.96 -5.25
CA ALA A 26 -18.47 6.38 -6.51
C ALA A 26 -19.95 6.04 -6.40
N TYR A 27 -20.67 6.20 -7.48
CA TYR A 27 -22.11 5.94 -7.57
C TYR A 27 -22.34 4.46 -7.91
N THR A 28 -22.24 3.59 -6.90
CA THR A 28 -22.53 2.16 -7.03
C THR A 28 -22.98 1.59 -5.69
N ASP A 29 -23.89 0.63 -5.71
CA ASP A 29 -24.44 0.00 -4.52
C ASP A 29 -23.52 -1.06 -3.91
N SER A 30 -22.50 -1.51 -4.65
CA SER A 30 -21.56 -2.52 -4.22
C SER A 30 -20.18 -1.94 -3.91
N GLN A 31 -19.69 -2.13 -2.69
CA GLN A 31 -18.33 -1.74 -2.31
C GLN A 31 -17.26 -2.42 -3.17
N MET A 32 -17.48 -3.67 -3.55
CA MET A 32 -16.57 -4.41 -4.43
C MET A 32 -16.52 -3.77 -5.82
N ALA A 33 -17.67 -3.52 -6.45
CA ALA A 33 -17.74 -2.87 -7.76
C ALA A 33 -17.14 -1.47 -7.72
N LYS A 34 -17.36 -0.73 -6.63
CA LYS A 34 -16.76 0.57 -6.38
C LYS A 34 -15.23 0.50 -6.42
N VAL A 35 -14.64 -0.35 -5.61
CA VAL A 35 -13.18 -0.44 -5.46
C VAL A 35 -12.51 -0.91 -6.75
N GLN A 36 -13.07 -1.93 -7.40
CA GLN A 36 -12.57 -2.41 -8.69
C GLN A 36 -12.71 -1.37 -9.81
N GLY A 37 -13.83 -0.66 -9.87
CA GLY A 37 -14.07 0.42 -10.83
C GLY A 37 -13.05 1.55 -10.66
N LEU A 38 -12.91 2.06 -9.44
CA LEU A 38 -11.95 3.11 -9.11
C LEU A 38 -10.50 2.71 -9.42
N ALA A 39 -10.10 1.47 -9.13
CA ALA A 39 -8.75 0.99 -9.45
C ALA A 39 -8.48 1.00 -10.97
N ARG A 40 -9.48 0.63 -11.77
CA ARG A 40 -9.39 0.71 -13.25
C ARG A 40 -9.34 2.15 -13.76
N GLU A 41 -10.20 3.01 -13.25
CA GLU A 41 -10.24 4.43 -13.61
C GLU A 41 -8.93 5.13 -13.26
N LEU A 42 -8.37 4.88 -12.08
CA LEU A 42 -7.07 5.43 -11.68
C LEU A 42 -5.92 4.91 -12.55
N LYS A 43 -6.01 3.65 -13.01
CA LYS A 43 -5.05 3.10 -13.97
C LYS A 43 -5.13 3.79 -15.33
N VAL A 44 -6.32 4.05 -15.85
CA VAL A 44 -6.53 4.81 -17.09
C VAL A 44 -6.01 6.23 -16.93
N PHE A 45 -6.43 6.91 -15.86
CA PHE A 45 -6.02 8.26 -15.51
C PHE A 45 -4.48 8.41 -15.45
N SER A 46 -3.81 7.47 -14.77
CA SER A 46 -2.34 7.44 -14.68
C SER A 46 -1.67 7.44 -16.05
N ARG A 47 -2.22 6.67 -17.00
CA ARG A 47 -1.68 6.56 -18.36
C ARG A 47 -1.99 7.77 -19.23
N GLU A 48 -3.21 8.31 -19.13
CA GLU A 48 -3.64 9.48 -19.93
C GLU A 48 -2.90 10.75 -19.53
N HIS A 49 -2.53 10.89 -18.26
CA HIS A 49 -1.88 12.08 -17.72
C HIS A 49 -0.38 11.90 -17.47
N ASP A 50 0.20 10.76 -17.81
CA ASP A 50 1.62 10.43 -17.57
C ASP A 50 2.04 10.70 -16.12
N VAL A 51 1.22 10.25 -15.16
CA VAL A 51 1.42 10.47 -13.73
C VAL A 51 1.43 9.14 -12.98
N ALA A 52 2.38 8.96 -12.06
CA ALA A 52 2.36 7.82 -11.15
C ALA A 52 1.25 8.01 -10.10
N VAL A 53 0.49 6.94 -9.83
CA VAL A 53 -0.56 6.96 -8.80
C VAL A 53 -0.24 5.91 -7.76
N VAL A 54 -0.05 6.33 -6.52
CA VAL A 54 0.09 5.47 -5.35
C VAL A 54 -1.19 5.52 -4.54
N VAL A 55 -1.79 4.37 -4.30
CA VAL A 55 -3.06 4.26 -3.59
C VAL A 55 -2.88 3.40 -2.36
N LEU A 56 -3.25 3.92 -1.21
CA LEU A 56 -3.36 3.16 0.02
C LEU A 56 -4.68 2.39 0.01
N HIS A 57 -4.62 1.13 0.41
CA HIS A 57 -5.76 0.24 0.42
C HIS A 57 -5.77 -0.63 1.68
N GLN A 58 -6.94 -0.82 2.27
CA GLN A 58 -7.06 -1.59 3.50
C GLN A 58 -7.04 -3.10 3.22
N VAL A 59 -6.35 -3.85 4.06
CA VAL A 59 -6.47 -5.32 4.12
C VAL A 59 -7.79 -5.74 4.75
N LYS A 60 -8.27 -6.93 4.38
CA LYS A 60 -9.43 -7.56 5.02
C LYS A 60 -9.18 -7.71 6.51
N ARG A 61 -10.17 -7.35 7.32
CA ARG A 61 -10.12 -7.62 8.76
C ARG A 61 -10.37 -9.11 9.00
N GLY A 62 -9.44 -9.77 9.68
CA GLY A 62 -9.55 -11.16 10.08
C GLY A 62 -8.41 -11.53 11.03
N GLU A 63 -8.55 -12.60 11.79
CA GLU A 63 -7.53 -13.03 12.76
C GLU A 63 -6.16 -13.30 12.11
N ALA A 64 -6.16 -13.71 10.85
CA ALA A 64 -4.93 -13.96 10.08
C ALA A 64 -4.20 -12.68 9.65
N ASN A 65 -4.89 -11.53 9.54
CA ASN A 65 -4.39 -10.33 8.86
C ASN A 65 -4.36 -9.09 9.78
N ALA A 66 -4.01 -9.28 11.04
CA ALA A 66 -3.95 -8.18 12.00
C ALA A 66 -2.69 -7.29 11.86
N GLY A 67 -2.06 -7.26 10.68
CA GLY A 67 -0.91 -6.39 10.39
C GLY A 67 0.42 -6.88 10.96
N HIS A 68 0.51 -8.13 11.39
CA HIS A 68 1.71 -8.72 11.99
C HIS A 68 2.31 -9.89 11.21
N LYS A 69 1.67 -10.32 10.15
CA LYS A 69 2.09 -11.45 9.31
C LYS A 69 2.33 -11.00 7.87
N PRO A 70 3.15 -11.76 7.11
CA PRO A 70 3.20 -11.60 5.67
C PRO A 70 1.80 -11.63 5.05
N LEU A 71 1.60 -10.76 4.07
CA LEU A 71 0.33 -10.63 3.35
C LEU A 71 0.39 -11.43 2.06
N ASP A 72 -0.76 -11.97 1.65
CA ASP A 72 -0.98 -12.49 0.32
C ASP A 72 -1.60 -11.43 -0.60
N LEU A 73 -1.43 -11.59 -1.90
CA LEU A 73 -2.00 -10.69 -2.90
C LEU A 73 -3.52 -10.54 -2.74
N THR A 74 -4.19 -11.62 -2.32
CA THR A 74 -5.64 -11.68 -2.12
C THR A 74 -6.13 -11.09 -0.80
N ASP A 75 -5.23 -10.63 0.07
CA ASP A 75 -5.58 -10.02 1.36
C ASP A 75 -6.12 -8.60 1.21
N GLY A 76 -5.90 -7.95 0.07
CA GLY A 76 -6.55 -6.70 -0.28
C GLY A 76 -8.07 -6.86 -0.30
N LYS A 77 -8.78 -5.80 0.11
CA LYS A 77 -10.24 -5.78 0.01
C LYS A 77 -10.68 -5.66 -1.46
N PHE A 78 -11.62 -6.49 -1.85
CA PHE A 78 -12.39 -6.30 -3.08
C PHE A 78 -11.65 -6.44 -4.42
N GLY A 79 -10.45 -7.05 -4.47
CA GLY A 79 -9.79 -7.38 -5.74
C GLY A 79 -9.25 -6.18 -6.54
N SER A 80 -8.87 -5.10 -5.87
CA SER A 80 -8.28 -3.91 -6.51
C SER A 80 -6.89 -4.16 -7.09
N GLU A 81 -6.20 -5.18 -6.61
CA GLU A 81 -4.85 -5.58 -7.00
C GLU A 81 -4.73 -5.98 -8.47
N GLU A 82 -5.82 -6.41 -9.11
CA GLU A 82 -5.82 -6.80 -10.53
C GLU A 82 -5.35 -5.68 -11.45
N SER A 83 -5.77 -4.45 -11.18
CA SER A 83 -5.47 -3.26 -12.02
C SER A 83 -4.12 -2.63 -11.73
N ALA A 84 -3.49 -2.95 -10.60
CA ALA A 84 -2.20 -2.39 -10.20
C ALA A 84 -1.03 -2.98 -10.98
N ASP A 85 -0.01 -2.19 -11.29
CA ASP A 85 1.26 -2.67 -11.84
C ASP A 85 2.15 -3.25 -10.75
N PHE A 86 2.10 -2.64 -9.57
CA PHE A 86 2.82 -3.05 -8.37
C PHE A 86 1.84 -3.14 -7.21
N VAL A 87 2.00 -4.16 -6.39
CA VAL A 87 1.30 -4.26 -5.09
C VAL A 87 2.35 -4.45 -4.02
N LEU A 88 2.37 -3.52 -3.07
CA LEU A 88 3.24 -3.56 -1.90
C LEU A 88 2.41 -3.92 -0.67
N GLY A 89 2.85 -4.95 0.05
CA GLY A 89 2.34 -5.28 1.36
C GLY A 89 3.23 -4.69 2.44
N MET A 90 2.64 -4.35 3.58
CA MET A 90 3.37 -3.83 4.72
C MET A 90 2.82 -4.43 6.01
N TYR A 91 3.71 -4.93 6.87
CA TYR A 91 3.31 -5.46 8.17
C TYR A 91 4.38 -5.22 9.25
N ARG A 92 3.97 -5.29 10.52
CA ARG A 92 4.84 -5.12 11.69
C ARG A 92 4.81 -6.39 12.54
N PRO A 93 5.90 -7.16 12.61
CA PRO A 93 5.96 -8.39 13.42
C PRO A 93 5.68 -8.16 14.91
N SER A 94 6.05 -6.99 15.47
CA SER A 94 5.79 -6.64 16.87
C SER A 94 4.29 -6.58 17.23
N MET A 95 3.41 -6.42 16.24
CA MET A 95 1.96 -6.42 16.44
C MET A 95 1.36 -7.82 16.66
N ASN A 96 2.16 -8.88 16.59
CA ASN A 96 1.71 -10.24 16.84
C ASN A 96 1.31 -10.43 18.31
N PRO A 97 0.03 -10.75 18.61
CA PRO A 97 -0.45 -10.86 19.98
C PRO A 97 0.10 -12.09 20.72
N THR A 98 0.66 -13.06 19.99
CA THR A 98 1.12 -14.35 20.56
C THR A 98 2.59 -14.35 20.99
N ILE A 99 3.37 -13.32 20.65
CA ILE A 99 4.78 -13.21 21.09
C ILE A 99 4.86 -12.64 22.50
N ASN A 100 5.91 -13.04 23.23
CA ASN A 100 6.19 -12.49 24.56
C ASN A 100 6.66 -11.02 24.46
N GLN A 101 6.71 -10.33 25.62
CA GLN A 101 7.04 -8.90 25.65
C GLN A 101 8.49 -8.64 25.22
N ASP A 102 9.45 -9.46 25.62
CA ASP A 102 10.87 -9.26 25.26
C ASP A 102 11.08 -9.31 23.74
N LEU A 103 10.43 -10.28 23.08
CA LEU A 103 10.48 -10.39 21.62
C LEU A 103 9.75 -9.22 20.95
N ARG A 104 8.62 -8.77 21.50
CA ARG A 104 7.89 -7.61 21.01
C ARG A 104 8.75 -6.36 21.05
N ASP A 105 9.42 -6.11 22.17
CA ASP A 105 10.31 -4.95 22.35
C ASP A 105 11.49 -4.99 21.36
N SER A 106 12.04 -6.17 21.11
CA SER A 106 13.12 -6.35 20.12
C SER A 106 12.69 -6.09 18.69
N LEU A 107 11.40 -6.21 18.39
CA LEU A 107 10.80 -6.01 17.05
C LEU A 107 10.06 -4.68 16.92
N ASP A 108 10.07 -3.81 17.94
CA ASP A 108 9.22 -2.62 17.95
C ASP A 108 9.50 -1.66 16.79
N ASN A 109 10.74 -1.58 16.37
CA ASN A 109 11.15 -0.77 15.21
C ASN A 109 11.23 -1.58 13.90
N ASP A 110 10.77 -2.83 13.87
CA ASP A 110 10.78 -3.66 12.67
C ASP A 110 9.50 -3.42 11.86
N ILE A 111 9.66 -3.05 10.59
CA ILE A 111 8.60 -3.03 9.59
C ILE A 111 9.04 -3.80 8.36
N ARG A 112 8.16 -4.60 7.81
CA ARG A 112 8.41 -5.44 6.64
C ARG A 112 7.67 -4.90 5.42
N LEU A 113 8.39 -4.72 4.32
CA LEU A 113 7.83 -4.34 3.03
C LEU A 113 7.95 -5.52 2.07
N GLN A 114 6.82 -5.92 1.50
CA GLN A 114 6.71 -7.04 0.58
C GLN A 114 6.35 -6.53 -0.82
N PHE A 115 6.96 -7.13 -1.86
CA PHE A 115 6.44 -7.03 -3.21
C PHE A 115 5.52 -8.22 -3.48
N LEU A 116 4.21 -7.97 -3.48
CA LEU A 116 3.19 -8.99 -3.72
C LEU A 116 2.87 -9.15 -5.20
N LYS A 117 3.04 -8.10 -5.98
CA LYS A 117 2.87 -8.09 -7.44
C LYS A 117 3.84 -7.13 -8.10
N THR A 118 4.44 -7.58 -9.19
CA THR A 118 5.24 -6.75 -10.09
C THR A 118 4.92 -7.13 -11.53
N ARG A 119 4.48 -6.16 -12.34
CA ARG A 119 4.15 -6.42 -13.76
C ARG A 119 5.38 -6.50 -14.66
N THR A 120 6.43 -5.79 -14.30
CA THR A 120 7.65 -5.64 -15.13
C THR A 120 8.71 -6.71 -14.86
N GLY A 121 8.40 -7.71 -14.07
CA GLY A 121 9.38 -8.65 -13.53
C GLY A 121 10.11 -8.09 -12.31
N GLY A 122 10.62 -8.96 -11.50
CA GLY A 122 11.28 -8.63 -10.23
C GLY A 122 10.94 -9.68 -9.20
N GLY A 123 11.78 -9.82 -8.18
CA GLY A 123 11.57 -10.80 -7.12
C GLY A 123 10.33 -10.48 -6.29
N ILE A 124 9.48 -11.48 -6.11
CA ILE A 124 8.49 -11.46 -5.04
C ILE A 124 9.22 -11.87 -3.77
N HIS A 125 9.12 -11.05 -2.72
CA HIS A 125 9.69 -11.35 -1.42
C HIS A 125 8.54 -11.64 -0.44
N PRO A 126 8.12 -12.92 -0.28
CA PRO A 126 6.96 -13.27 0.53
C PRO A 126 7.13 -12.88 2.00
N GLU A 127 8.35 -12.99 2.54
CA GLU A 127 8.66 -12.58 3.93
C GLU A 127 8.85 -11.07 4.09
N GLY A 128 8.97 -10.34 3.00
CA GLY A 128 9.26 -8.92 2.99
C GLY A 128 10.71 -8.57 3.37
N LYS A 129 11.17 -7.41 2.90
CA LYS A 129 12.45 -6.84 3.28
C LYS A 129 12.30 -6.06 4.58
N GLN A 130 13.19 -6.30 5.53
CA GLN A 130 13.22 -5.62 6.82
C GLN A 130 13.67 -4.15 6.64
N HIS A 131 12.97 -3.26 7.33
CA HIS A 131 13.30 -1.85 7.42
C HIS A 131 13.17 -1.39 8.87
N TYR A 132 13.89 -0.32 9.20
CA TYR A 132 13.75 0.35 10.49
C TYR A 132 12.59 1.36 10.41
N TRP A 133 11.67 1.31 11.36
CA TRP A 133 10.60 2.26 11.53
C TRP A 133 10.78 3.06 12.82
N ASN A 134 10.77 4.38 12.69
CA ASN A 134 10.76 5.27 13.84
C ASN A 134 9.31 5.68 14.12
N GLY A 135 8.76 5.21 15.24
CA GLY A 135 7.36 5.45 15.63
C GLY A 135 7.04 6.92 15.92
N ASP A 136 8.00 7.69 16.42
CA ASP A 136 7.80 9.09 16.78
C ASP A 136 7.67 10.00 15.55
N THR A 137 8.37 9.65 14.48
CA THR A 137 8.41 10.45 13.25
C THR A 137 7.67 9.82 12.08
N GLY A 138 7.26 8.54 12.19
CA GLY A 138 6.69 7.76 11.08
C GLY A 138 7.69 7.41 9.98
N ARG A 139 8.99 7.69 10.16
CA ARG A 139 10.01 7.48 9.14
C ARG A 139 10.39 6.01 9.01
N ILE A 140 10.41 5.54 7.75
CA ILE A 140 10.94 4.22 7.39
C ILE A 140 12.31 4.43 6.72
N SER A 141 13.29 3.63 7.11
CA SER A 141 14.64 3.67 6.53
C SER A 141 15.18 2.25 6.31
N GLU A 142 16.08 2.11 5.34
CA GLU A 142 16.81 0.86 5.15
C GLU A 142 17.71 0.56 6.35
N ILE A 143 17.78 -0.73 6.71
CA ILE A 143 18.81 -1.20 7.64
C ILE A 143 20.08 -1.35 6.81
N ARG A 144 21.07 -0.52 7.11
CA ARG A 144 22.43 -0.65 6.57
C ARG A 144 23.22 -1.51 7.55
N PHE A 145 23.67 -2.66 7.09
CA PHE A 145 24.63 -3.53 7.81
C PHE A 145 26.04 -3.06 7.53
#